data_c55cffadfae6797a397f324343a0a3d8
#
_entry.id   c55cffadfae6797a397f324343a0a3d8
#
_cell.length_a   1.000
_cell.length_b   1.000
_cell.length_c   1.000
_cell.angle_alpha   90.00
_cell.angle_beta   90.00
_cell.angle_gamma   90.00
#
_symmetry.space_group_name_H-M   'P 1'
#
loop_
_entity.id
_entity.type
_entity.pdbx_description
1 polymer ?
#
loop_
_entity_poly.entity_id
_entity_poly.type
_entity_poly.pdbx_seq_one_letter_code
_entity_poly.pdbx_strand_id
1 'polypeptide(L)'
;KKLTALPKDVQRIFAECCKAEADKLLAEFNARNGQALQTLIQTHNVQLKRFPNDFLTGYGNAAGEVIQEMLDDKDPLTREVTASYLKSRRELMGWNRIAEQGYMNARLLDYKFPG
;
A
#
# COMPACT_ATOMS: atom_id res chain seq x y z
N LYS A 1 -6.11 -26.22 -0.65
CA LYS A 1 -6.74 -27.58 -0.85
C LYS A 1 -8.26 -27.57 -0.75
N LYS A 2 -8.90 -26.81 0.19
CA LYS A 2 -10.38 -26.83 0.34
C LYS A 2 -11.10 -26.11 -0.81
N LEU A 3 -10.61 -24.97 -1.27
CA LEU A 3 -11.24 -24.22 -2.38
C LEU A 3 -11.22 -25.03 -3.70
N THR A 4 -10.11 -25.70 -3.99
CA THR A 4 -9.96 -26.51 -5.21
C THR A 4 -10.82 -27.78 -5.25
N ALA A 5 -11.40 -28.17 -4.10
CA ALA A 5 -12.33 -29.28 -3.99
C ALA A 5 -13.78 -28.90 -4.32
N LEU A 6 -14.09 -27.60 -4.40
CA LEU A 6 -15.42 -27.11 -4.76
C LEU A 6 -15.67 -27.24 -6.27
N PRO A 7 -16.95 -27.29 -6.71
CA PRO A 7 -17.31 -27.15 -8.12
C PRO A 7 -16.72 -25.89 -8.76
N LYS A 8 -16.41 -25.91 -10.05
CA LYS A 8 -15.73 -24.82 -10.74
C LYS A 8 -16.52 -23.51 -10.77
N ASP A 9 -17.82 -23.59 -10.88
CA ASP A 9 -18.74 -22.46 -10.80
C ASP A 9 -18.70 -21.79 -9.41
N VAL A 10 -18.69 -22.59 -8.34
CA VAL A 10 -18.56 -22.09 -6.96
C VAL A 10 -17.20 -21.45 -6.71
N GLN A 11 -16.09 -22.03 -7.22
CA GLN A 11 -14.78 -21.42 -7.14
C GLN A 11 -14.75 -20.03 -7.81
N ARG A 12 -15.43 -19.89 -8.94
CA ARG A 12 -15.52 -18.64 -9.71
C ARG A 12 -16.36 -17.61 -8.97
N ILE A 13 -17.53 -17.99 -8.48
CA ILE A 13 -18.39 -17.11 -7.66
C ILE A 13 -17.60 -16.61 -6.44
N PHE A 14 -16.93 -17.49 -5.72
CA PHE A 14 -16.12 -17.13 -4.56
C PHE A 14 -15.02 -16.12 -4.92
N ALA A 15 -14.30 -16.34 -6.03
CA ALA A 15 -13.24 -15.44 -6.48
C ALA A 15 -13.78 -14.04 -6.85
N GLU A 16 -14.93 -13.98 -7.54
CA GLU A 16 -15.55 -12.70 -7.90
C GLU A 16 -16.13 -11.96 -6.68
N CYS A 17 -16.71 -12.67 -5.72
CA CYS A 17 -17.15 -12.06 -4.46
C CYS A 17 -15.96 -11.48 -3.67
N CYS A 18 -14.83 -12.17 -3.61
CA CYS A 18 -13.63 -11.66 -2.95
C CYS A 18 -13.09 -10.38 -3.60
N LYS A 19 -13.10 -10.31 -4.94
CA LYS A 19 -12.70 -9.09 -5.67
C LYS A 19 -13.65 -7.93 -5.36
N ALA A 20 -14.95 -8.16 -5.50
CA ALA A 20 -15.97 -7.15 -5.25
C ALA A 20 -15.90 -6.60 -3.81
N GLU A 21 -15.72 -7.46 -2.82
CA GLU A 21 -15.57 -7.02 -1.43
C GLU A 21 -14.25 -6.28 -1.17
N ALA A 22 -13.15 -6.65 -1.83
CA ALA A 22 -11.89 -5.93 -1.73
C ALA A 22 -12.02 -4.49 -2.26
N ASP A 23 -12.63 -4.30 -3.42
CA ASP A 23 -12.85 -2.98 -4.02
C ASP A 23 -13.80 -2.13 -3.16
N LYS A 24 -14.89 -2.72 -2.68
CA LYS A 24 -15.85 -2.07 -1.79
C LYS A 24 -15.21 -1.65 -0.47
N LEU A 25 -14.43 -2.54 0.15
CA LEU A 25 -13.74 -2.25 1.40
C LEU A 25 -12.77 -1.07 1.24
N LEU A 26 -12.00 -1.04 0.17
CA LEU A 26 -11.06 0.06 -0.10
C LEU A 26 -11.79 1.39 -0.30
N ALA A 27 -12.89 1.39 -1.05
CA ALA A 27 -13.70 2.59 -1.28
C ALA A 27 -14.32 3.11 0.04
N GLU A 28 -14.89 2.22 0.85
CA GLU A 28 -15.49 2.55 2.14
C GLU A 28 -14.44 3.05 3.14
N PHE A 29 -13.28 2.41 3.19
CA PHE A 29 -12.15 2.82 4.02
C PHE A 29 -11.71 4.25 3.68
N ASN A 30 -11.50 4.56 2.41
CA ASN A 30 -11.11 5.90 1.96
C ASN A 30 -12.20 6.95 2.26
N ALA A 31 -13.46 6.62 2.07
CA ALA A 31 -14.57 7.53 2.33
C ALA A 31 -14.73 7.87 3.82
N ARG A 32 -14.51 6.90 4.72
CA ARG A 32 -14.71 7.08 6.16
C ARG A 32 -13.51 7.65 6.90
N ASN A 33 -12.30 7.45 6.39
CA ASN A 33 -11.07 7.83 7.09
C ASN A 33 -10.97 9.34 7.36
N GLY A 34 -11.43 10.18 6.45
CA GLY A 34 -11.43 11.62 6.65
C GLY A 34 -12.24 12.03 7.87
N GLN A 35 -13.46 11.52 8.01
CA GLN A 35 -14.34 11.79 9.13
C GLN A 35 -13.81 11.19 10.44
N ALA A 36 -13.32 9.95 10.39
CA ALA A 36 -12.73 9.29 11.54
C ALA A 36 -11.52 10.06 12.08
N LEU A 37 -10.66 10.56 11.20
CA LEU A 37 -9.52 11.39 11.57
C LEU A 37 -9.95 12.69 12.29
N GLN A 38 -10.97 13.37 11.77
CA GLN A 38 -11.51 14.56 12.43
C GLN A 38 -12.05 14.24 13.83
N THR A 39 -12.76 13.14 13.98
CA THR A 39 -13.24 12.69 15.30
C THR A 39 -12.08 12.42 16.26
N LEU A 40 -11.02 11.75 15.81
CA LEU A 40 -9.83 11.48 16.62
C LEU A 40 -9.16 12.78 17.09
N ILE A 41 -9.03 13.76 16.23
CA ILE A 41 -8.41 15.05 16.57
C ILE A 41 -9.31 15.86 17.51
N GLN A 42 -10.58 16.03 17.15
CA GLN A 42 -11.48 16.96 17.86
C GLN A 42 -12.04 16.39 19.16
N THR A 43 -12.37 15.09 19.18
CA THR A 43 -13.01 14.45 20.34
C THR A 43 -12.00 13.77 21.26
N HIS A 44 -10.98 13.17 20.68
CA HIS A 44 -9.99 12.38 21.45
C HIS A 44 -8.63 13.07 21.61
N ASN A 45 -8.51 14.32 21.16
CA ASN A 45 -7.29 15.13 21.27
C ASN A 45 -6.02 14.45 20.75
N VAL A 46 -6.16 13.64 19.69
CA VAL A 46 -5.04 12.96 19.05
C VAL A 46 -4.19 13.98 18.30
N GLN A 47 -2.90 13.98 18.53
CA GLN A 47 -1.94 14.84 17.87
C GLN A 47 -1.33 14.13 16.66
N LEU A 48 -1.51 14.68 15.48
CA LEU A 48 -0.83 14.20 14.27
C LEU A 48 0.61 14.68 14.28
N LYS A 49 1.54 13.72 14.16
CA LYS A 49 2.98 14.01 14.05
C LYS A 49 3.54 13.35 12.80
N ARG A 50 4.45 14.05 12.16
CA ARG A 50 5.21 13.51 11.03
C ARG A 50 6.57 13.07 11.54
N PHE A 51 7.02 11.88 11.13
CA PHE A 51 8.40 11.47 11.38
C PHE A 51 9.37 12.38 10.61
N PRO A 52 10.49 12.75 11.24
CA PRO A 52 11.56 13.49 10.56
C PRO A 52 12.13 12.69 9.37
N ASN A 53 12.67 13.39 8.39
CA ASN A 53 13.19 12.75 7.17
C ASN A 53 14.39 11.84 7.44
N ASP A 54 15.25 12.19 8.40
CA ASP A 54 16.40 11.37 8.85
C ASP A 54 15.93 10.03 9.44
N PHE A 55 14.89 10.05 10.26
CA PHE A 55 14.26 8.82 10.77
C PHE A 55 13.74 7.95 9.62
N LEU A 56 12.98 8.55 8.68
CA LEU A 56 12.42 7.81 7.53
C LEU A 56 13.53 7.25 6.64
N THR A 57 14.62 8.01 6.46
CA THR A 57 15.80 7.55 5.70
C THR A 57 16.49 6.39 6.42
N GLY A 58 16.71 6.50 7.72
CA GLY A 58 17.28 5.42 8.53
C GLY A 58 16.45 4.15 8.49
N TYR A 59 15.13 4.29 8.62
CA TYR A 59 14.20 3.16 8.51
C TYR A 59 14.26 2.50 7.12
N GLY A 60 14.29 3.31 6.06
CA GLY A 60 14.42 2.82 4.69
C GLY A 60 15.74 2.09 4.43
N ASN A 61 16.85 2.58 5.00
CA ASN A 61 18.15 1.93 4.89
C ASN A 61 18.17 0.57 5.61
N ALA A 62 17.64 0.50 6.84
CA ALA A 62 17.51 -0.76 7.56
C ALA A 62 16.63 -1.79 6.82
N ALA A 63 15.54 -1.34 6.20
CA ALA A 63 14.74 -2.20 5.34
C ALA A 63 15.53 -2.70 4.11
N GLY A 64 16.41 -1.86 3.56
CA GLY A 64 17.33 -2.23 2.48
C GLY A 64 18.33 -3.31 2.88
N GLU A 65 18.87 -3.25 4.09
CA GLU A 65 19.77 -4.28 4.65
C GLU A 65 19.07 -5.63 4.74
N VAL A 66 17.85 -5.67 5.28
CA VAL A 66 17.05 -6.91 5.36
C VAL A 66 16.77 -7.49 3.96
N ILE A 67 16.47 -6.64 2.98
CA ILE A 67 16.26 -7.10 1.59
C ILE A 67 17.56 -7.66 1.00
N GLN A 68 18.70 -7.06 1.33
CA GLN A 68 19.99 -7.60 0.90
C GLN A 68 20.27 -8.98 1.51
N GLU A 69 19.99 -9.17 2.80
CA GLU A 69 20.09 -10.49 3.44
C GLU A 69 19.22 -11.54 2.74
N MET A 70 18.01 -11.16 2.31
CA MET A 70 17.12 -12.05 1.54
C MET A 70 17.65 -12.37 0.13
N LEU A 71 18.39 -11.45 -0.51
CA LEU A 71 19.07 -11.71 -1.79
C LEU A 71 20.23 -12.69 -1.63
N ASP A 72 20.88 -12.68 -0.47
CA ASP A 72 22.01 -13.53 -0.13
C ASP A 72 21.61 -14.84 0.57
N ASP A 73 20.29 -15.09 0.74
CA ASP A 73 19.75 -16.26 1.40
C ASP A 73 20.21 -17.56 0.71
N LYS A 74 20.37 -18.63 1.50
CA LYS A 74 20.76 -19.96 1.00
C LYS A 74 19.68 -20.58 0.12
N ASP A 75 18.41 -20.30 0.41
CA ASP A 75 17.27 -20.79 -0.39
C ASP A 75 17.19 -20.09 -1.74
N PRO A 76 17.28 -20.82 -2.87
CA PRO A 76 17.17 -20.24 -4.20
C PRO A 76 15.82 -19.56 -4.44
N LEU A 77 14.75 -20.09 -3.86
CA LEU A 77 13.39 -19.52 -4.04
C LEU A 77 13.28 -18.16 -3.36
N THR A 78 13.83 -18.00 -2.16
CA THR A 78 13.89 -16.71 -1.46
C THR A 78 14.62 -15.66 -2.31
N ARG A 79 15.78 -16.00 -2.88
CA ARG A 79 16.52 -15.09 -3.76
C ARG A 79 15.74 -14.70 -5.01
N GLU A 80 15.11 -15.69 -5.68
CA GLU A 80 14.33 -15.46 -6.90
C GLU A 80 13.14 -14.55 -6.65
N VAL A 81 12.36 -14.80 -5.59
CA VAL A 81 11.21 -13.99 -5.18
C VAL A 81 11.66 -12.56 -4.85
N THR A 82 12.76 -12.42 -4.10
CA THR A 82 13.31 -11.11 -3.72
C THR A 82 13.79 -10.32 -4.94
N ALA A 83 14.48 -10.96 -5.86
CA ALA A 83 14.91 -10.32 -7.12
C ALA A 83 13.71 -9.88 -7.97
N SER A 84 12.67 -10.71 -8.07
CA SER A 84 11.41 -10.38 -8.75
C SER A 84 10.71 -9.19 -8.09
N TYR A 85 10.62 -9.17 -6.77
CA TYR A 85 10.07 -8.04 -6.01
C TYR A 85 10.84 -6.74 -6.31
N LEU A 86 12.17 -6.76 -6.26
CA LEU A 86 12.98 -5.57 -6.53
C LEU A 86 12.83 -5.06 -7.96
N LYS A 87 12.68 -5.97 -8.94
CA LYS A 87 12.39 -5.60 -10.32
C LYS A 87 11.06 -4.88 -10.41
N SER A 88 9.98 -5.49 -9.91
CA SER A 88 8.64 -4.90 -9.90
C SER A 88 8.60 -3.57 -9.15
N ARG A 89 9.28 -3.47 -8.01
CA ARG A 89 9.39 -2.23 -7.25
C ARG A 89 10.01 -1.10 -8.06
N ARG A 90 11.09 -1.35 -8.79
CA ARG A 90 11.73 -0.32 -9.65
C ARG A 90 10.78 0.17 -10.75
N GLU A 91 10.10 -0.76 -11.41
CA GLU A 91 9.14 -0.45 -12.47
C GLU A 91 7.96 0.38 -11.95
N LEU A 92 7.35 -0.05 -10.83
CA LEU A 92 6.23 0.65 -10.18
C LEU A 92 6.62 2.02 -9.64
N MET A 93 7.80 2.19 -9.05
CA MET A 93 8.24 3.49 -8.54
C MET A 93 8.40 4.53 -9.66
N GLY A 94 8.88 4.11 -10.82
CA GLY A 94 8.97 4.99 -11.98
C GLY A 94 7.61 5.51 -12.43
N TRP A 95 6.63 4.63 -12.51
CA TRP A 95 5.25 4.97 -12.85
C TRP A 95 4.57 5.82 -11.77
N ASN A 96 4.60 5.37 -10.52
CA ASN A 96 3.91 6.05 -9.43
C ASN A 96 4.38 7.49 -9.21
N ARG A 97 5.66 7.76 -9.50
CA ARG A 97 6.21 9.12 -9.40
C ARG A 97 5.50 10.12 -10.32
N ILE A 98 5.15 9.71 -11.52
CA ILE A 98 4.50 10.59 -12.51
C ILE A 98 2.98 10.52 -12.45
N ALA A 99 2.42 9.36 -12.11
CA ALA A 99 0.98 9.16 -12.02
C ALA A 99 0.44 9.60 -10.64
N GLU A 100 0.50 8.73 -9.64
CA GLU A 100 -0.16 8.96 -8.36
C GLU A 100 0.50 10.06 -7.53
N GLN A 101 1.83 10.04 -7.39
CA GLN A 101 2.54 11.04 -6.61
C GLN A 101 2.43 12.43 -7.25
N GLY A 102 2.53 12.52 -8.57
CA GLY A 102 2.35 13.78 -9.31
C GLY A 102 0.95 14.37 -9.08
N TYR A 103 -0.08 13.53 -9.20
CA TYR A 103 -1.46 13.92 -8.93
C TYR A 103 -1.68 14.34 -7.47
N MET A 104 -1.19 13.57 -6.50
CA MET A 104 -1.32 13.89 -5.08
C MET A 104 -0.60 15.19 -4.73
N ASN A 105 0.60 15.42 -5.26
CA ASN A 105 1.33 16.66 -5.05
C ASN A 105 0.59 17.86 -5.66
N ALA A 106 0.01 17.70 -6.85
CA ALA A 106 -0.79 18.74 -7.48
C ALA A 106 -2.01 19.14 -6.62
N ARG A 107 -2.67 18.19 -5.99
CA ARG A 107 -3.81 18.45 -5.10
C ARG A 107 -3.46 19.22 -3.83
N LEU A 108 -2.20 19.27 -3.45
CA LEU A 108 -1.72 20.02 -2.28
C LEU A 108 -1.37 21.48 -2.61
N LEU A 109 -1.46 21.87 -3.89
CA LEU A 109 -1.23 23.25 -4.29
C LEU A 109 -2.39 24.15 -3.79
N ASP A 110 -2.07 25.40 -3.58
CA ASP A 110 -3.02 26.41 -3.08
C ASP A 110 -4.00 26.87 -4.19
N TYR A 111 -4.98 26.03 -4.45
CA TYR A 111 -6.07 26.37 -5.37
C TYR A 111 -7.17 27.15 -4.69
N LYS A 112 -7.73 28.13 -5.40
CA LYS A 112 -8.99 28.79 -4.99
C LYS A 112 -10.18 27.89 -5.29
N PHE A 113 -10.39 26.89 -4.43
CA PHE A 113 -11.53 25.99 -4.53
C PHE A 113 -12.70 26.56 -3.71
N PRO A 114 -13.94 26.55 -4.22
CA PRO A 114 -15.11 26.83 -3.39
C PRO A 114 -15.23 25.71 -2.37
N GLY A 115 -15.04 26.04 -1.11
CA GLY A 115 -15.00 25.08 -0.01
C GLY A 115 -16.25 25.09 0.84
#